data_50614c0e7472864e9e8e81ade7e206e1
#
_entry.id   50614c0e7472864e9e8e81ade7e206e1
#
_cell.length_a   1.000
_cell.length_b   1.000
_cell.length_c   1.000
_cell.angle_alpha   90.00
_cell.angle_beta   90.00
_cell.angle_gamma   90.00
#
_symmetry.space_group_name_H-M   'P 1'
#
loop_
_entity.id
_entity.type
_entity.pdbx_description
1 polymer ?
#
loop_
_entity_poly.entity_id
_entity_poly.type
_entity_poly.pdbx_seq_one_letter_code
_entity_poly.pdbx_strand_id
1 'polypeptide(L)'
;MRVLVTAPYVGEYGWELMSWQARVRWLFERGRYDRLVVLGKAGKDAFYADMPLEYRAVDLSVLPGSAYEDRRALGPGYEPVPAGRIRTAIEPLVAAVVTKLQRELHEVEVLWPDYAGTIYPCEAACQRFVRFTTPRGENHPAPWVLFVQRNRPVGAANWQPEQWSGLAEILGGRGIHTSVYSWDLATAIAAASHCDLAVGQSTGGLHLVSLCGCPHVAWWVSEPCLWTPWQITNRQRYETFWNPLATPVQYHEVGRQPEPEEVAGWVVHALETIGRRTGSVLSKALFRGQWSFKRRLARRVVRQESFDRWPWPIQRFVRCQLI
;
A
#
# COMPACT_ATOMS: atom_id res chain seq x y z
N MET A 1 26.99 -9.92 -16.32
CA MET A 1 25.57 -9.85 -15.93
C MET A 1 25.39 -8.63 -15.06
N ARG A 2 24.37 -7.81 -15.34
CA ARG A 2 24.09 -6.59 -14.59
C ARG A 2 23.06 -6.86 -13.50
N VAL A 3 23.41 -6.58 -12.24
CA VAL A 3 22.61 -6.90 -11.08
C VAL A 3 22.18 -5.62 -10.37
N LEU A 4 20.87 -5.48 -10.11
CA LEU A 4 20.34 -4.48 -9.20
C LEU A 4 20.24 -5.08 -7.80
N VAL A 5 20.90 -4.47 -6.82
CA VAL A 5 20.75 -4.78 -5.40
C VAL A 5 19.97 -3.65 -4.75
N THR A 6 18.93 -3.95 -3.99
CA THR A 6 18.25 -2.93 -3.19
C THR A 6 18.64 -3.03 -1.75
N ALA A 7 19.00 -1.92 -1.13
CA ALA A 7 19.18 -1.84 0.31
C ALA A 7 17.81 -2.01 1.03
N PRO A 8 17.81 -2.50 2.27
CA PRO A 8 16.57 -2.71 3.02
C PRO A 8 15.83 -1.40 3.23
N TYR A 9 14.52 -1.41 3.02
CA TYR A 9 13.68 -0.29 3.42
C TYR A 9 13.53 -0.30 4.96
N VAL A 10 13.68 0.88 5.55
CA VAL A 10 13.52 1.12 6.99
C VAL A 10 12.58 2.29 7.18
N GLY A 11 11.45 2.04 7.79
CA GLY A 11 10.42 3.03 8.02
C GLY A 11 9.02 2.45 8.06
N GLU A 12 8.04 3.33 7.93
CA GLU A 12 6.63 2.97 8.03
C GLU A 12 6.22 2.03 6.88
N TYR A 13 5.48 0.98 7.24
CA TYR A 13 4.92 -0.02 6.32
C TYR A 13 4.17 0.59 5.13
N GLY A 14 3.35 1.62 5.38
CA GLY A 14 2.59 2.28 4.32
C GLY A 14 3.48 2.93 3.25
N TRP A 15 4.63 3.45 3.64
CA TRP A 15 5.59 4.03 2.69
C TRP A 15 6.40 2.98 1.94
N GLU A 16 6.79 1.89 2.59
CA GLU A 16 7.38 0.74 1.88
C GLU A 16 6.45 0.26 0.78
N LEU A 17 5.16 0.11 1.13
CA LEU A 17 4.13 -0.35 0.23
C LEU A 17 3.82 0.64 -0.90
N MET A 18 3.63 1.93 -0.57
CA MET A 18 3.13 2.92 -1.52
C MET A 18 4.23 3.68 -2.24
N SER A 19 5.49 3.42 -1.93
CA SER A 19 6.58 4.09 -2.59
C SER A 19 7.73 3.17 -2.96
N TRP A 20 8.34 2.51 -1.98
CA TRP A 20 9.59 1.80 -2.20
C TRP A 20 9.45 0.61 -3.15
N GLN A 21 8.53 -0.32 -2.89
CA GLN A 21 8.35 -1.50 -3.72
C GLN A 21 7.97 -1.14 -5.17
N ALA A 22 7.21 -0.08 -5.37
CA ALA A 22 6.83 0.38 -6.70
C ALA A 22 7.98 1.03 -7.46
N ARG A 23 8.90 1.72 -6.74
CA ARG A 23 10.13 2.28 -7.30
C ARG A 23 11.11 1.18 -7.71
N VAL A 24 11.28 0.16 -6.88
CA VAL A 24 12.12 -1.00 -7.21
C VAL A 24 11.68 -1.65 -8.51
N ARG A 25 10.36 -1.90 -8.67
CA ARG A 25 9.81 -2.45 -9.94
C ARG A 25 10.10 -1.56 -11.13
N TRP A 26 9.79 -0.29 -10.99
CA TRP A 26 9.97 0.67 -12.06
C TRP A 26 11.44 0.73 -12.54
N LEU A 27 12.38 0.77 -11.59
CA LEU A 27 13.79 0.84 -11.91
C LEU A 27 14.28 -0.46 -12.56
N PHE A 28 13.92 -1.61 -11.99
CA PHE A 28 14.31 -2.91 -12.52
C PHE A 28 13.87 -3.10 -13.98
N GLU A 29 12.63 -2.75 -14.29
CA GLU A 29 12.10 -2.89 -15.64
C GLU A 29 12.70 -1.93 -16.66
N ARG A 30 13.08 -0.73 -16.24
CA ARG A 30 13.71 0.27 -17.12
C ARG A 30 15.22 0.12 -17.23
N GLY A 31 15.84 -0.40 -16.19
CA GLY A 31 17.31 -0.39 -16.05
C GLY A 31 18.06 -1.46 -16.82
N ARG A 32 17.37 -2.37 -17.52
CA ARG A 32 17.98 -3.49 -18.25
C ARG A 32 18.92 -4.33 -17.37
N TYR A 33 18.45 -4.67 -16.17
CA TYR A 33 19.16 -5.58 -15.27
C TYR A 33 18.78 -7.02 -15.61
N ASP A 34 19.76 -7.92 -15.49
CA ASP A 34 19.58 -9.35 -15.69
C ASP A 34 19.07 -10.03 -14.43
N ARG A 35 19.35 -9.44 -13.27
CA ARG A 35 19.00 -9.99 -11.95
C ARG A 35 18.65 -8.88 -10.96
N LEU A 36 17.69 -9.18 -10.08
CA LEU A 36 17.32 -8.33 -8.95
C LEU A 36 17.57 -9.09 -7.64
N VAL A 37 18.28 -8.45 -6.71
CA VAL A 37 18.45 -8.92 -5.34
C VAL A 37 17.82 -7.89 -4.39
N VAL A 38 16.77 -8.27 -3.70
CA VAL A 38 16.10 -7.39 -2.72
C VAL A 38 16.53 -7.79 -1.32
N LEU A 39 17.13 -6.85 -0.60
CA LEU A 39 17.42 -7.00 0.82
C LEU A 39 16.27 -6.38 1.62
N GLY A 40 15.76 -7.10 2.61
CA GLY A 40 14.64 -6.59 3.40
C GLY A 40 14.38 -7.39 4.67
N LYS A 41 13.38 -6.96 5.42
CA LYS A 41 12.92 -7.68 6.61
C LYS A 41 12.23 -8.99 6.20
N ALA A 42 12.40 -10.04 7.01
CA ALA A 42 11.69 -11.30 6.82
C ALA A 42 10.18 -11.10 6.69
N GLY A 43 9.54 -11.85 5.79
CA GLY A 43 8.09 -11.78 5.52
C GLY A 43 7.65 -10.63 4.60
N LYS A 44 8.60 -9.90 3.97
CA LYS A 44 8.30 -8.83 2.99
C LYS A 44 8.49 -9.26 1.54
N ASP A 45 8.93 -10.47 1.31
CA ASP A 45 9.12 -11.07 -0.02
C ASP A 45 7.82 -11.10 -0.84
N ALA A 46 6.67 -11.26 -0.17
CA ALA A 46 5.36 -11.23 -0.82
C ALA A 46 5.06 -9.91 -1.55
N PHE A 47 5.72 -8.80 -1.21
CA PHE A 47 5.62 -7.55 -1.98
C PHE A 47 6.18 -7.68 -3.39
N TYR A 48 7.01 -8.67 -3.67
CA TYR A 48 7.76 -8.83 -4.90
C TYR A 48 7.49 -10.17 -5.60
N ALA A 49 6.45 -10.91 -5.16
CA ALA A 49 6.14 -12.24 -5.67
C ALA A 49 5.85 -12.30 -7.18
N ASP A 50 5.56 -11.15 -7.81
CA ASP A 50 5.34 -11.01 -9.25
C ASP A 50 6.62 -10.83 -10.07
N MET A 51 7.78 -10.77 -9.41
CA MET A 51 9.07 -10.46 -10.06
C MET A 51 10.03 -11.65 -9.99
N PRO A 52 10.84 -11.88 -11.04
CA PRO A 52 11.91 -12.86 -11.01
C PRO A 52 13.10 -12.30 -10.21
N LEU A 53 13.07 -12.45 -8.89
CA LEU A 53 14.07 -11.89 -8.01
C LEU A 53 14.59 -12.90 -6.98
N GLU A 54 15.69 -12.55 -6.34
CA GLU A 54 16.17 -13.15 -5.12
C GLU A 54 15.86 -12.23 -3.93
N TYR A 55 15.01 -12.68 -3.01
CA TYR A 55 14.78 -11.96 -1.76
C TYR A 55 15.70 -12.51 -0.67
N ARG A 56 16.42 -11.62 -0.01
CA ARG A 56 17.27 -11.95 1.14
C ARG A 56 16.78 -11.22 2.37
N ALA A 57 16.24 -11.97 3.30
CA ALA A 57 15.98 -11.45 4.63
C ALA A 57 17.31 -11.09 5.30
N VAL A 58 17.40 -9.88 5.82
CA VAL A 58 18.57 -9.39 6.57
C VAL A 58 18.18 -9.11 8.02
N ASP A 59 19.13 -9.39 8.91
CA ASP A 59 18.97 -9.03 10.31
C ASP A 59 19.14 -7.53 10.47
N LEU A 60 18.08 -6.87 10.90
CA LEU A 60 18.04 -5.44 11.15
C LEU A 60 18.11 -5.09 12.65
N SER A 61 18.47 -6.04 13.49
CA SER A 61 18.73 -5.82 14.92
C SER A 61 19.86 -4.82 15.18
N VAL A 62 20.74 -4.62 14.20
CA VAL A 62 21.78 -3.58 14.20
C VAL A 62 21.22 -2.16 14.21
N LEU A 63 19.94 -1.99 13.86
CA LEU A 63 19.30 -0.69 13.88
C LEU A 63 18.80 -0.36 15.29
N PRO A 64 18.86 0.90 15.69
CA PRO A 64 18.15 1.35 16.89
C PRO A 64 16.68 0.96 16.77
N GLY A 65 16.08 0.38 17.82
CA GLY A 65 14.78 -0.29 17.80
C GLY A 65 13.65 0.48 17.12
N SER A 66 13.65 1.78 17.27
CA SER A 66 12.66 2.68 16.67
C SER A 66 12.88 3.03 15.19
N ALA A 67 13.98 2.62 14.58
CA ALA A 67 14.25 2.91 13.18
C ALA A 67 13.26 2.23 12.22
N TYR A 68 12.64 1.15 12.68
CA TYR A 68 11.65 0.37 11.92
C TYR A 68 10.22 0.86 12.04
N GLU A 69 9.93 1.68 13.04
CA GLU A 69 8.58 2.10 13.36
C GLU A 69 8.26 3.47 12.74
N ASP A 70 6.98 3.77 12.59
CA ASP A 70 6.55 5.10 12.19
C ASP A 70 7.00 6.12 13.24
N ARG A 71 8.06 6.83 12.93
CA ARG A 71 8.68 7.82 13.80
C ARG A 71 7.70 8.89 14.31
N ARG A 72 6.60 9.12 13.58
CA ARG A 72 5.55 10.06 13.97
C ARG A 72 4.55 9.45 14.95
N ALA A 73 4.51 8.14 15.06
CA ALA A 73 3.58 7.43 15.93
C ALA A 73 4.11 7.23 17.35
N LEU A 74 5.37 7.55 17.61
CA LEU A 74 6.02 7.26 18.89
C LEU A 74 5.83 8.36 19.95
N GLY A 75 5.07 9.41 19.64
CA GLY A 75 4.64 10.42 20.61
C GLY A 75 5.63 11.57 20.88
N PRO A 76 5.24 12.52 21.72
CA PRO A 76 6.09 13.64 22.08
C PRO A 76 7.35 13.17 22.79
N GLY A 77 8.51 13.69 22.39
CA GLY A 77 9.80 13.33 22.95
C GLY A 77 10.54 12.21 22.23
N TYR A 78 9.93 11.59 21.22
CA TYR A 78 10.62 10.65 20.36
C TYR A 78 11.44 11.36 19.28
N GLU A 79 12.73 11.20 19.33
CA GLU A 79 13.60 11.71 18.29
C GLU A 79 13.84 10.64 17.20
N PRO A 80 13.51 10.96 15.95
CA PRO A 80 13.75 10.02 14.86
C PRO A 80 15.25 9.77 14.68
N VAL A 81 15.62 8.52 14.47
CA VAL A 81 17.00 8.16 14.14
C VAL A 81 17.41 8.87 12.85
N PRO A 82 18.49 9.64 12.84
CA PRO A 82 18.96 10.32 11.65
C PRO A 82 19.22 9.36 10.49
N ALA A 83 18.81 9.72 9.29
CA ALA A 83 18.96 8.92 8.08
C ALA A 83 20.40 8.43 7.85
N GLY A 84 21.38 9.27 8.11
CA GLY A 84 22.80 8.92 8.02
C GLY A 84 23.19 7.78 8.96
N ARG A 85 22.66 7.75 10.18
CA ARG A 85 22.92 6.65 11.13
C ARG A 85 22.30 5.35 10.68
N ILE A 86 21.09 5.42 10.12
CA ILE A 86 20.43 4.23 9.54
C ILE A 86 21.29 3.70 8.39
N ARG A 87 21.72 4.56 7.48
CA ARG A 87 22.55 4.18 6.35
C ARG A 87 23.87 3.55 6.78
N THR A 88 24.58 4.17 7.72
CA THR A 88 25.84 3.65 8.26
C THR A 88 25.68 2.27 8.87
N ALA A 89 24.57 2.01 9.58
CA ALA A 89 24.32 0.70 10.19
C ALA A 89 24.00 -0.39 9.14
N ILE A 90 23.36 -0.02 8.03
CA ILE A 90 22.96 -0.96 6.96
C ILE A 90 24.09 -1.19 5.94
N GLU A 91 24.97 -0.24 5.74
CA GLU A 91 26.01 -0.29 4.70
C GLU A 91 26.86 -1.54 4.74
N PRO A 92 27.31 -2.06 5.89
CA PRO A 92 28.07 -3.31 5.95
C PRO A 92 27.28 -4.52 5.43
N LEU A 93 25.97 -4.57 5.69
CA LEU A 93 25.09 -5.67 5.22
C LEU A 93 24.99 -5.66 3.72
N VAL A 94 24.81 -4.47 3.13
CA VAL A 94 24.73 -4.29 1.68
C VAL A 94 26.08 -4.59 1.03
N ALA A 95 27.18 -4.07 1.61
CA ALA A 95 28.53 -4.25 1.11
C ALA A 95 28.94 -5.74 1.06
N ALA A 96 28.54 -6.53 2.02
CA ALA A 96 28.81 -7.98 2.04
C ALA A 96 28.17 -8.68 0.83
N VAL A 97 26.93 -8.33 0.50
CA VAL A 97 26.22 -8.87 -0.68
C VAL A 97 26.86 -8.40 -1.99
N VAL A 98 27.14 -7.11 -2.07
CA VAL A 98 27.77 -6.49 -3.26
C VAL A 98 29.13 -7.12 -3.55
N THR A 99 29.99 -7.24 -2.52
CA THR A 99 31.32 -7.85 -2.64
C THR A 99 31.24 -9.29 -3.14
N LYS A 100 30.28 -10.07 -2.65
CA LYS A 100 30.08 -11.45 -3.12
C LYS A 100 29.73 -11.47 -4.61
N LEU A 101 28.76 -10.65 -5.03
CA LEU A 101 28.33 -10.59 -6.43
C LEU A 101 29.44 -10.09 -7.36
N GLN A 102 30.23 -9.12 -6.93
CA GLN A 102 31.36 -8.62 -7.71
C GLN A 102 32.46 -9.66 -7.92
N ARG A 103 32.72 -10.52 -6.91
CA ARG A 103 33.61 -11.66 -7.04
C ARG A 103 33.13 -12.68 -8.08
N GLU A 104 31.82 -12.76 -8.31
CA GLU A 104 31.17 -13.56 -9.34
C GLU A 104 31.20 -12.87 -10.73
N LEU A 105 31.97 -11.79 -10.90
CA LEU A 105 32.11 -10.99 -12.11
C LEU A 105 30.82 -10.30 -12.58
N HIS A 106 29.98 -9.91 -11.63
CA HIS A 106 28.78 -9.13 -11.92
C HIS A 106 29.03 -7.62 -11.83
N GLU A 107 28.41 -6.86 -12.73
CA GLU A 107 28.26 -5.42 -12.58
C GLU A 107 27.11 -5.17 -11.61
N VAL A 108 27.37 -4.52 -10.48
CA VAL A 108 26.39 -4.35 -9.40
C VAL A 108 26.05 -2.87 -9.23
N GLU A 109 24.77 -2.55 -9.34
CA GLU A 109 24.22 -1.25 -8.97
C GLU A 109 23.39 -1.38 -7.68
N VAL A 110 23.53 -0.41 -6.77
CA VAL A 110 22.80 -0.42 -5.46
C VAL A 110 21.78 0.70 -5.43
N LEU A 111 20.52 0.32 -5.25
CA LEU A 111 19.43 1.27 -4.98
C LEU A 111 19.23 1.42 -3.47
N TRP A 112 19.37 2.65 -2.99
CA TRP A 112 19.15 3.00 -1.59
C TRP A 112 17.80 3.68 -1.39
N PRO A 113 17.04 3.32 -0.33
CA PRO A 113 15.90 4.11 0.09
C PRO A 113 16.32 5.50 0.59
N ASP A 114 15.44 6.47 0.44
CA ASP A 114 15.59 7.71 1.18
C ASP A 114 15.08 7.53 2.61
N TYR A 115 16.00 7.28 3.52
CA TYR A 115 15.67 7.07 4.94
C TYR A 115 15.19 8.35 5.67
N ALA A 116 15.41 9.52 5.09
CA ALA A 116 14.93 10.79 5.65
C ALA A 116 13.54 11.15 5.20
N GLY A 117 13.13 10.63 4.04
CA GLY A 117 12.04 11.15 3.28
C GLY A 117 10.85 10.25 3.10
N THR A 118 9.81 10.89 2.75
CA THR A 118 8.64 10.33 2.12
C THR A 118 8.82 10.50 0.62
N ILE A 119 8.37 9.54 -0.17
CA ILE A 119 8.33 9.72 -1.61
C ILE A 119 7.27 10.77 -1.93
N TYR A 120 7.73 11.85 -2.50
CA TYR A 120 6.89 12.97 -2.91
C TYR A 120 6.17 12.68 -4.23
N PRO A 121 5.06 13.36 -4.53
CA PRO A 121 4.30 13.19 -5.76
C PRO A 121 5.11 13.34 -7.05
N CYS A 122 6.17 14.15 -7.04
CA CYS A 122 7.07 14.28 -8.18
C CYS A 122 7.82 12.98 -8.55
N GLU A 123 7.98 12.07 -7.59
CA GLU A 123 8.59 10.76 -7.81
C GLU A 123 7.57 9.68 -8.20
N ALA A 124 6.29 9.98 -8.15
CA ALA A 124 5.25 9.03 -8.55
C ALA A 124 5.36 8.60 -10.02
N ALA A 125 6.00 9.40 -10.89
CA ALA A 125 6.34 9.02 -12.25
C ALA A 125 7.35 7.86 -12.31
N CYS A 126 8.15 7.68 -11.26
CA CYS A 126 9.17 6.67 -11.12
C CYS A 126 8.69 5.47 -10.30
N GLN A 127 7.39 5.18 -10.33
CA GLN A 127 6.77 4.09 -9.59
C GLN A 127 5.93 3.22 -10.53
N ARG A 128 6.00 1.91 -10.30
CA ARG A 128 5.12 0.96 -10.94
C ARG A 128 4.38 0.14 -9.89
N PHE A 129 3.08 0.30 -9.85
CA PHE A 129 2.22 -0.51 -9.00
C PHE A 129 1.69 -1.72 -9.76
N VAL A 130 1.58 -2.83 -9.05
CA VAL A 130 0.92 -4.05 -9.51
C VAL A 130 -0.17 -4.43 -8.52
N ARG A 131 -1.14 -5.21 -8.99
CA ARG A 131 -2.15 -5.78 -8.11
C ARG A 131 -1.59 -7.02 -7.45
N PHE A 132 -1.58 -7.03 -6.11
CA PHE A 132 -1.29 -8.24 -5.34
C PHE A 132 -2.54 -9.12 -5.35
N THR A 133 -2.41 -10.35 -5.81
CA THR A 133 -3.52 -11.30 -5.82
C THR A 133 -2.99 -12.70 -5.56
N THR A 134 -3.74 -13.48 -4.81
CA THR A 134 -3.57 -14.92 -4.73
C THR A 134 -4.61 -15.61 -5.61
N PRO A 135 -4.37 -16.86 -6.04
CA PRO A 135 -5.39 -17.66 -6.68
C PRO A 135 -6.67 -17.69 -5.83
N ARG A 136 -7.81 -17.62 -6.49
CA ARG A 136 -9.09 -17.53 -5.80
C ARG A 136 -9.38 -18.85 -5.08
N GLY A 137 -9.66 -18.75 -3.79
CA GLY A 137 -10.24 -19.84 -3.01
C GLY A 137 -11.73 -20.08 -3.34
N GLU A 138 -12.37 -20.91 -2.56
CA GLU A 138 -13.81 -21.20 -2.68
C GLU A 138 -14.65 -19.93 -2.47
N ASN A 139 -15.81 -19.87 -3.12
CA ASN A 139 -16.75 -18.76 -2.95
C ASN A 139 -17.39 -18.83 -1.57
N HIS A 140 -17.34 -17.75 -0.82
CA HIS A 140 -18.10 -17.62 0.41
C HIS A 140 -19.61 -17.47 0.10
N PRO A 141 -20.48 -18.21 0.77
CA PRO A 141 -21.93 -18.12 0.54
C PRO A 141 -22.51 -16.78 1.02
N ALA A 142 -21.94 -16.17 2.04
CA ALA A 142 -22.30 -14.87 2.60
C ALA A 142 -21.32 -13.76 2.18
N PRO A 143 -21.73 -12.47 2.18
CA PRO A 143 -20.79 -11.37 2.03
C PRO A 143 -19.71 -11.43 3.09
N TRP A 144 -18.46 -11.25 2.68
CA TRP A 144 -17.31 -11.26 3.60
C TRP A 144 -16.65 -9.88 3.66
N VAL A 145 -16.61 -9.31 4.87
CA VAL A 145 -16.00 -8.01 5.15
C VAL A 145 -14.75 -8.16 6.01
N LEU A 146 -13.65 -7.61 5.53
CA LEU A 146 -12.36 -7.61 6.21
C LEU A 146 -12.18 -6.32 7.03
N PHE A 147 -12.03 -6.44 8.34
CA PHE A 147 -11.76 -5.33 9.24
C PHE A 147 -10.27 -4.99 9.28
N VAL A 148 -9.90 -3.83 8.80
CA VAL A 148 -8.52 -3.34 8.84
C VAL A 148 -8.35 -2.41 10.04
N GLN A 149 -8.09 -3.03 11.19
CA GLN A 149 -7.96 -2.32 12.46
C GLN A 149 -6.66 -1.51 12.47
N ARG A 150 -6.78 -0.22 12.78
CA ARG A 150 -5.63 0.63 13.04
C ARG A 150 -5.19 0.39 14.48
N ASN A 151 -3.96 -0.08 14.63
CA ASN A 151 -3.37 -0.34 15.94
C ASN A 151 -2.05 0.44 16.04
N ARG A 152 -2.13 1.74 16.30
CA ARG A 152 -0.96 2.56 16.58
C ARG A 152 -0.84 2.80 18.08
N PRO A 153 0.35 2.66 18.68
CA PRO A 153 0.53 2.85 20.12
C PRO A 153 0.29 4.30 20.57
N VAL A 154 0.33 5.25 19.65
CA VAL A 154 0.12 6.67 19.96
C VAL A 154 -0.88 7.30 18.99
N GLY A 155 -1.81 8.04 19.54
CA GLY A 155 -2.80 8.82 18.79
C GLY A 155 -4.26 8.42 19.11
N ALA A 156 -5.06 9.41 19.45
CA ALA A 156 -6.49 9.27 19.79
C ALA A 156 -7.39 8.79 18.64
N ALA A 157 -6.81 8.40 17.51
CA ALA A 157 -7.55 8.07 16.31
C ALA A 157 -7.83 6.57 16.13
N ASN A 158 -7.41 5.70 17.04
CA ASN A 158 -7.77 4.28 16.97
C ASN A 158 -9.21 4.07 17.44
N TRP A 159 -9.96 3.26 16.72
CA TRP A 159 -11.16 2.66 17.26
C TRP A 159 -10.79 1.68 18.38
N GLN A 160 -11.62 1.67 19.43
CA GLN A 160 -11.43 0.74 20.54
C GLN A 160 -11.95 -0.66 20.16
N PRO A 161 -11.47 -1.71 20.82
CA PRO A 161 -11.92 -3.09 20.55
C PRO A 161 -13.43 -3.25 20.61
N GLU A 162 -14.10 -2.54 21.52
CA GLU A 162 -15.56 -2.58 21.71
C GLU A 162 -16.31 -2.07 20.48
N GLN A 163 -15.79 -1.03 19.83
CA GLN A 163 -16.39 -0.48 18.61
C GLN A 163 -16.28 -1.48 17.44
N TRP A 164 -15.14 -2.19 17.32
CA TRP A 164 -14.99 -3.25 16.32
C TRP A 164 -15.90 -4.44 16.60
N SER A 165 -16.08 -4.83 17.88
CA SER A 165 -16.98 -5.89 18.27
C SER A 165 -18.43 -5.52 17.99
N GLY A 166 -18.85 -4.29 18.33
CA GLY A 166 -20.19 -3.79 18.02
C GLY A 166 -20.47 -3.78 16.51
N LEU A 167 -19.49 -3.35 15.70
CA LEU A 167 -19.63 -3.43 14.24
C LEU A 167 -19.80 -4.87 13.75
N ALA A 168 -19.03 -5.82 14.31
CA ALA A 168 -19.13 -7.23 13.96
C ALA A 168 -20.52 -7.81 14.28
N GLU A 169 -21.07 -7.47 15.44
CA GLU A 169 -22.42 -7.89 15.85
C GLU A 169 -23.50 -7.35 14.91
N ILE A 170 -23.45 -6.05 14.59
CA ILE A 170 -24.42 -5.41 13.69
C ILE A 170 -24.37 -6.06 12.29
N LEU A 171 -23.17 -6.30 11.75
CA LEU A 171 -23.01 -6.91 10.44
C LEU A 171 -23.39 -8.40 10.45
N GLY A 172 -23.04 -9.13 11.53
CA GLY A 172 -23.43 -10.52 11.74
C GLY A 172 -24.94 -10.70 11.78
N GLY A 173 -25.67 -9.81 12.47
CA GLY A 173 -27.13 -9.78 12.48
C GLY A 173 -27.75 -9.55 11.10
N ARG A 174 -26.99 -9.09 10.13
CA ARG A 174 -27.40 -8.92 8.72
C ARG A 174 -26.89 -10.04 7.79
N GLY A 175 -26.34 -11.11 8.36
CA GLY A 175 -25.80 -12.24 7.59
C GLY A 175 -24.49 -11.93 6.87
N ILE A 176 -23.74 -10.91 7.31
CA ILE A 176 -22.44 -10.53 6.74
C ILE A 176 -21.35 -11.17 7.61
N HIS A 177 -20.49 -11.99 6.98
CA HIS A 177 -19.33 -12.56 7.65
C HIS A 177 -18.24 -11.50 7.82
N THR A 178 -17.57 -11.50 8.96
CA THR A 178 -16.48 -10.56 9.25
C THR A 178 -15.21 -11.29 9.68
N SER A 179 -14.05 -10.74 9.32
CA SER A 179 -12.75 -11.20 9.81
C SER A 179 -11.81 -10.02 10.03
N VAL A 180 -10.75 -10.25 10.80
CA VAL A 180 -9.77 -9.21 11.11
C VAL A 180 -8.53 -9.37 10.23
N TYR A 181 -8.00 -8.26 9.76
CA TYR A 181 -6.78 -8.18 8.98
C TYR A 181 -5.58 -8.72 9.78
N SER A 182 -4.83 -9.64 9.16
CA SER A 182 -3.56 -10.12 9.70
C SER A 182 -2.41 -9.19 9.32
N TRP A 183 -1.45 -9.03 10.22
CA TRP A 183 -0.20 -8.32 9.91
C TRP A 183 0.87 -9.23 9.28
N ASP A 184 0.61 -10.54 9.17
CA ASP A 184 1.34 -11.41 8.25
C ASP A 184 0.97 -11.05 6.80
N LEU A 185 1.97 -10.69 6.01
CA LEU A 185 1.75 -10.10 4.69
C LEU A 185 1.08 -11.08 3.71
N ALA A 186 1.48 -12.34 3.72
CA ALA A 186 0.92 -13.35 2.81
C ALA A 186 -0.56 -13.62 3.15
N THR A 187 -0.87 -13.77 4.44
CA THR A 187 -2.24 -13.93 4.95
C THR A 187 -3.09 -12.69 4.64
N ALA A 188 -2.52 -11.49 4.81
CA ALA A 188 -3.23 -10.24 4.49
C ALA A 188 -3.56 -10.11 3.01
N ILE A 189 -2.62 -10.44 2.12
CA ILE A 189 -2.84 -10.45 0.67
C ILE A 189 -3.92 -11.49 0.30
N ALA A 190 -3.86 -12.67 0.88
CA ALA A 190 -4.87 -13.70 0.65
C ALA A 190 -6.26 -13.22 1.08
N ALA A 191 -6.44 -12.75 2.31
CA ALA A 191 -7.71 -12.24 2.80
C ALA A 191 -8.24 -11.08 1.95
N ALA A 192 -7.40 -10.08 1.66
CA ALA A 192 -7.77 -8.93 0.84
C ALA A 192 -8.03 -9.29 -0.64
N SER A 193 -7.50 -10.43 -1.13
CA SER A 193 -7.77 -10.90 -2.49
C SER A 193 -9.13 -11.59 -2.60
N HIS A 194 -9.69 -12.08 -1.51
CA HIS A 194 -10.89 -12.93 -1.50
C HIS A 194 -12.12 -12.28 -0.85
N CYS A 195 -11.95 -11.38 0.12
CA CYS A 195 -13.08 -10.69 0.72
C CYS A 195 -13.84 -9.82 -0.29
N ASP A 196 -15.11 -9.59 -0.05
CA ASP A 196 -15.98 -8.78 -0.91
C ASP A 196 -15.74 -7.27 -0.68
N LEU A 197 -15.47 -6.90 0.56
CA LEU A 197 -15.23 -5.53 0.97
C LEU A 197 -14.25 -5.49 2.15
N ALA A 198 -13.46 -4.46 2.24
CA ALA A 198 -12.72 -4.16 3.47
C ALA A 198 -13.18 -2.85 4.08
N VAL A 199 -13.01 -2.69 5.38
CA VAL A 199 -13.39 -1.47 6.09
C VAL A 199 -12.36 -1.12 7.14
N GLY A 200 -12.03 0.16 7.25
CA GLY A 200 -11.06 0.61 8.25
C GLY A 200 -10.69 2.09 8.16
N GLN A 201 -9.92 2.51 9.14
CA GLN A 201 -9.27 3.82 9.10
C GLN A 201 -8.14 3.82 8.06
N SER A 202 -7.86 4.98 7.48
CA SER A 202 -6.75 5.14 6.53
C SER A 202 -5.42 4.73 7.18
N THR A 203 -4.93 3.56 6.83
CA THR A 203 -3.70 2.93 7.39
C THR A 203 -2.95 2.17 6.30
N GLY A 204 -1.70 1.78 6.59
CA GLY A 204 -0.91 0.93 5.68
C GLY A 204 -1.60 -0.38 5.31
N GLY A 205 -2.36 -1.00 6.22
CA GLY A 205 -3.15 -2.21 5.93
C GLY A 205 -4.23 -1.95 4.88
N LEU A 206 -4.96 -0.83 5.01
CA LEU A 206 -6.00 -0.48 4.04
C LEU A 206 -5.41 -0.07 2.67
N HIS A 207 -4.18 0.47 2.67
CA HIS A 207 -3.45 0.72 1.43
C HIS A 207 -3.06 -0.60 0.72
N LEU A 208 -2.69 -1.65 1.48
CA LEU A 208 -2.47 -2.98 0.89
C LEU A 208 -3.76 -3.53 0.28
N VAL A 209 -4.88 -3.39 0.97
CA VAL A 209 -6.20 -3.77 0.47
C VAL A 209 -6.50 -3.11 -0.88
N SER A 210 -6.18 -1.83 -1.04
CA SER A 210 -6.34 -1.12 -2.31
C SER A 210 -5.47 -1.73 -3.42
N LEU A 211 -4.25 -2.14 -3.12
CA LEU A 211 -3.36 -2.82 -4.07
C LEU A 211 -3.80 -4.26 -4.38
N CYS A 212 -4.49 -4.92 -3.48
CA CYS A 212 -5.14 -6.21 -3.77
C CYS A 212 -6.39 -6.05 -4.66
N GLY A 213 -6.81 -4.81 -4.92
CA GLY A 213 -8.00 -4.50 -5.70
C GLY A 213 -9.29 -4.87 -4.97
N CYS A 214 -9.27 -4.91 -3.64
CA CYS A 214 -10.46 -5.09 -2.82
C CYS A 214 -11.21 -3.76 -2.68
N PRO A 215 -12.48 -3.67 -3.05
CA PRO A 215 -13.31 -2.53 -2.72
C PRO A 215 -13.29 -2.27 -1.23
N HIS A 216 -13.31 -1.01 -0.82
CA HIS A 216 -13.21 -0.74 0.60
C HIS A 216 -13.88 0.57 1.03
N VAL A 217 -14.27 0.59 2.30
CA VAL A 217 -14.72 1.77 3.02
C VAL A 217 -13.55 2.27 3.86
N ALA A 218 -13.19 3.52 3.67
CA ALA A 218 -12.11 4.16 4.41
C ALA A 218 -12.63 5.40 5.13
N TRP A 219 -12.15 5.65 6.34
CA TRP A 219 -12.41 6.93 6.99
C TRP A 219 -11.17 7.49 7.66
N TRP A 220 -11.21 8.79 7.89
CA TRP A 220 -10.21 9.49 8.65
C TRP A 220 -10.85 10.61 9.47
N VAL A 221 -10.46 10.67 10.74
CA VAL A 221 -10.85 11.76 11.62
C VAL A 221 -9.83 12.88 11.45
N SER A 222 -10.24 13.98 10.89
CA SER A 222 -9.41 15.17 10.80
C SER A 222 -10.25 16.41 10.72
N GLU A 223 -9.73 17.48 11.28
CA GLU A 223 -10.13 18.80 10.83
C GLU A 223 -9.81 18.95 9.34
N PRO A 224 -10.60 19.70 8.58
CA PRO A 224 -10.29 20.00 7.20
C PRO A 224 -8.93 20.70 7.13
N CYS A 225 -7.89 19.96 6.82
CA CYS A 225 -6.56 20.52 6.63
C CYS A 225 -6.06 20.21 5.23
N LEU A 226 -5.33 21.16 4.68
CA LEU A 226 -4.64 20.94 3.43
C LEU A 226 -3.23 20.42 3.72
N TRP A 227 -2.91 19.29 3.15
CA TRP A 227 -1.56 18.75 3.24
C TRP A 227 -0.58 19.61 2.46
N THR A 228 0.37 20.16 3.18
CA THR A 228 1.51 20.85 2.56
C THR A 228 2.57 19.80 2.13
N PRO A 229 3.32 20.06 1.05
CA PRO A 229 3.29 21.22 0.17
C PRO A 229 2.19 21.23 -0.89
N TRP A 230 1.37 20.18 -1.01
CA TRP A 230 0.50 19.96 -2.18
C TRP A 230 -0.88 20.60 -2.09
N GLN A 231 -1.25 21.16 -0.94
CA GLN A 231 -2.56 21.78 -0.71
C GLN A 231 -3.72 20.85 -1.08
N ILE A 232 -3.64 19.57 -0.71
CA ILE A 232 -4.64 18.53 -0.98
C ILE A 232 -5.34 18.08 0.30
N THR A 233 -6.63 17.74 0.19
CA THR A 233 -7.41 17.17 1.30
C THR A 233 -6.96 15.74 1.61
N ASN A 234 -7.36 15.18 2.76
CA ASN A 234 -7.10 13.78 3.10
C ASN A 234 -7.73 12.82 2.09
N ARG A 235 -8.94 13.11 1.63
CA ARG A 235 -9.60 12.36 0.54
C ARG A 235 -8.74 12.36 -0.72
N GLN A 236 -8.33 13.54 -1.16
CA GLN A 236 -7.52 13.69 -2.35
C GLN A 236 -6.17 12.96 -2.21
N ARG A 237 -5.57 13.04 -1.01
CA ARG A 237 -4.35 12.31 -0.71
C ARG A 237 -4.56 10.81 -0.77
N TYR A 238 -5.66 10.30 -0.20
CA TYR A 238 -6.00 8.88 -0.24
C TYR A 238 -6.18 8.40 -1.69
N GLU A 239 -7.03 9.04 -2.44
CA GLU A 239 -7.34 8.68 -3.82
C GLU A 239 -6.13 8.78 -4.76
N THR A 240 -5.18 9.68 -4.47
CA THR A 240 -4.01 9.93 -5.30
C THR A 240 -2.84 9.02 -4.96
N PHE A 241 -2.51 8.89 -3.67
CA PHE A 241 -1.27 8.22 -3.24
C PHE A 241 -1.50 6.86 -2.60
N TRP A 242 -2.62 6.68 -1.91
CA TRP A 242 -2.91 5.47 -1.16
C TRP A 242 -3.80 4.49 -1.91
N ASN A 243 -4.26 4.89 -3.10
CA ASN A 243 -5.06 4.06 -3.99
C ASN A 243 -4.60 4.20 -5.47
N PRO A 244 -3.33 3.89 -5.77
CA PRO A 244 -2.73 4.15 -7.09
C PRO A 244 -3.35 3.31 -8.21
N LEU A 245 -4.02 2.21 -7.88
CA LEU A 245 -4.70 1.35 -8.85
C LEU A 245 -6.18 1.71 -9.02
N ALA A 246 -6.63 2.82 -8.41
CA ALA A 246 -8.02 3.30 -8.44
C ALA A 246 -9.03 2.20 -8.10
N THR A 247 -8.73 1.41 -7.09
CA THR A 247 -9.66 0.42 -6.53
C THR A 247 -10.88 1.15 -5.98
N PRO A 248 -12.11 0.64 -6.17
CA PRO A 248 -13.31 1.30 -5.66
C PRO A 248 -13.22 1.57 -4.16
N VAL A 249 -13.43 2.81 -3.76
CA VAL A 249 -13.39 3.24 -2.37
C VAL A 249 -14.51 4.22 -2.06
N GLN A 250 -15.18 4.01 -0.92
CA GLN A 250 -15.98 5.05 -0.26
C GLN A 250 -15.14 5.65 0.85
N TYR A 251 -14.70 6.91 0.66
CA TYR A 251 -13.86 7.61 1.63
C TYR A 251 -14.67 8.64 2.40
N HIS A 252 -14.65 8.53 3.72
CA HIS A 252 -15.35 9.42 4.65
C HIS A 252 -14.35 10.29 5.41
N GLU A 253 -14.46 11.59 5.26
CA GLU A 253 -13.80 12.57 6.13
C GLU A 253 -14.79 12.95 7.22
N VAL A 254 -14.44 12.65 8.47
CA VAL A 254 -15.35 12.80 9.61
C VAL A 254 -14.74 13.70 10.68
N GLY A 255 -15.57 14.53 11.32
CA GLY A 255 -15.13 15.44 12.37
C GLY A 255 -14.93 14.76 13.74
N ARG A 256 -15.43 13.56 13.90
CA ARG A 256 -15.29 12.72 15.11
C ARG A 256 -15.11 11.26 14.71
N GLN A 257 -14.73 10.42 15.66
CA GLN A 257 -14.81 8.97 15.43
C GLN A 257 -16.27 8.57 15.17
N PRO A 258 -16.52 7.81 14.08
CA PRO A 258 -17.87 7.32 13.78
C PRO A 258 -18.28 6.25 14.79
N GLU A 259 -19.58 6.09 14.97
CA GLU A 259 -20.14 4.98 15.77
C GLU A 259 -20.26 3.71 14.91
N PRO A 260 -20.31 2.52 15.54
CA PRO A 260 -20.42 1.25 14.81
C PRO A 260 -21.62 1.19 13.85
N GLU A 261 -22.76 1.75 14.22
CA GLU A 261 -23.98 1.81 13.41
C GLU A 261 -23.78 2.65 12.15
N GLU A 262 -23.04 3.75 12.26
CA GLU A 262 -22.71 4.65 11.15
C GLU A 262 -21.83 3.93 10.13
N VAL A 263 -20.78 3.25 10.62
CA VAL A 263 -19.88 2.46 9.77
C VAL A 263 -20.60 1.26 9.15
N ALA A 264 -21.48 0.59 9.90
CA ALA A 264 -22.31 -0.50 9.38
C ALA A 264 -23.19 -0.02 8.22
N GLY A 265 -23.78 1.18 8.33
CA GLY A 265 -24.53 1.82 7.23
C GLY A 265 -23.65 2.02 5.98
N TRP A 266 -22.42 2.51 6.13
CA TRP A 266 -21.49 2.66 5.02
C TRP A 266 -21.10 1.33 4.37
N VAL A 267 -20.85 0.30 5.19
CA VAL A 267 -20.51 -1.06 4.72
C VAL A 267 -21.65 -1.64 3.90
N VAL A 268 -22.89 -1.60 4.40
CA VAL A 268 -24.06 -2.12 3.69
C VAL A 268 -24.25 -1.38 2.37
N HIS A 269 -24.22 -0.05 2.40
CA HIS A 269 -24.32 0.76 1.19
C HIS A 269 -23.20 0.45 0.18
N ALA A 270 -21.97 0.22 0.65
CA ALA A 270 -20.86 -0.15 -0.22
C ALA A 270 -21.06 -1.53 -0.86
N LEU A 271 -21.55 -2.52 -0.10
CA LEU A 271 -21.85 -3.85 -0.64
C LEU A 271 -22.95 -3.81 -1.69
N GLU A 272 -23.94 -2.94 -1.54
CA GLU A 272 -25.03 -2.76 -2.50
C GLU A 272 -24.56 -2.03 -3.78
N THR A 273 -23.75 -0.98 -3.64
CA THR A 273 -23.39 -0.09 -4.74
C THR A 273 -22.15 -0.55 -5.51
N ILE A 274 -21.14 -1.08 -4.81
CA ILE A 274 -19.89 -1.56 -5.42
C ILE A 274 -20.07 -3.00 -5.93
N GLY A 275 -21.04 -3.72 -5.39
CA GLY A 275 -21.32 -5.12 -5.67
C GLY A 275 -20.35 -6.06 -4.95
N ARG A 276 -20.70 -7.32 -4.89
CA ARG A 276 -19.83 -8.38 -4.39
C ARG A 276 -18.75 -8.70 -5.42
N ARG A 277 -17.52 -8.91 -5.00
CA ARG A 277 -16.45 -9.44 -5.89
C ARG A 277 -16.85 -10.74 -6.56
N THR A 278 -17.70 -11.51 -5.91
CA THR A 278 -18.31 -12.75 -6.42
C THR A 278 -19.52 -12.50 -7.32
N GLY A 279 -20.00 -11.27 -7.44
CA GLY A 279 -21.17 -10.89 -8.24
C GLY A 279 -21.09 -11.31 -9.70
N SER A 280 -22.21 -11.22 -10.41
CA SER A 280 -22.42 -11.82 -11.74
C SER A 280 -21.25 -11.60 -12.72
N VAL A 281 -20.99 -12.57 -13.55
CA VAL A 281 -19.95 -12.54 -14.59
C VAL A 281 -20.06 -11.29 -15.46
N LEU A 282 -21.28 -10.78 -15.65
CA LEU A 282 -21.57 -9.60 -16.47
C LEU A 282 -21.07 -8.30 -15.85
N SER A 283 -21.31 -8.07 -14.56
CA SER A 283 -20.82 -6.86 -13.87
C SER A 283 -19.29 -6.86 -13.77
N LYS A 284 -18.68 -8.04 -13.62
CA LYS A 284 -17.22 -8.21 -13.65
C LYS A 284 -16.64 -7.95 -15.04
N ALA A 285 -17.32 -8.40 -16.09
CA ALA A 285 -16.87 -8.21 -17.47
C ALA A 285 -16.96 -6.73 -17.87
N LEU A 286 -18.04 -6.03 -17.51
CA LEU A 286 -18.21 -4.59 -17.72
C LEU A 286 -17.20 -3.78 -16.94
N PHE A 287 -16.98 -4.09 -15.67
CA PHE A 287 -15.98 -3.44 -14.83
C PHE A 287 -14.57 -3.68 -15.38
N ARG A 288 -14.23 -4.92 -15.77
CA ARG A 288 -12.94 -5.24 -16.41
C ARG A 288 -12.78 -4.54 -17.77
N GLY A 289 -13.85 -4.45 -18.55
CA GLY A 289 -13.84 -3.78 -19.84
C GLY A 289 -13.54 -2.29 -19.72
N GLN A 290 -14.25 -1.59 -18.83
CA GLN A 290 -14.00 -0.18 -18.53
C GLN A 290 -12.59 0.04 -17.96
N TRP A 291 -12.15 -0.85 -17.08
CA TRP A 291 -10.81 -0.81 -16.50
C TRP A 291 -9.71 -1.04 -17.52
N SER A 292 -9.83 -2.06 -18.38
CA SER A 292 -8.82 -2.34 -19.38
C SER A 292 -8.73 -1.25 -20.45
N PHE A 293 -9.82 -0.56 -20.76
CA PHE A 293 -9.83 0.60 -21.66
C PHE A 293 -9.16 1.81 -20.99
N LYS A 294 -9.59 2.17 -19.79
CA LYS A 294 -8.99 3.27 -19.00
C LYS A 294 -7.49 3.05 -18.79
N ARG A 295 -7.11 1.83 -18.46
CA ARG A 295 -5.71 1.45 -18.23
C ARG A 295 -4.86 1.49 -19.52
N ARG A 296 -5.41 1.12 -20.68
CA ARG A 296 -4.71 1.24 -21.97
C ARG A 296 -4.49 2.70 -22.37
N LEU A 297 -5.50 3.53 -22.18
CA LEU A 297 -5.42 4.95 -22.47
C LEU A 297 -4.40 5.63 -21.55
N ALA A 298 -4.46 5.37 -20.24
CA ALA A 298 -3.53 5.91 -19.28
C ALA A 298 -2.08 5.47 -19.51
N ARG A 299 -1.85 4.20 -19.83
CA ARG A 299 -0.51 3.71 -20.20
C ARG A 299 0.05 4.41 -21.43
N ARG A 300 -0.81 4.79 -22.37
CA ARG A 300 -0.39 5.52 -23.57
C ARG A 300 0.00 6.95 -23.23
N VAL A 301 -0.75 7.61 -22.37
CA VAL A 301 -0.51 8.99 -21.92
C VAL A 301 0.71 9.08 -21.00
N VAL A 302 0.82 8.20 -20.01
CA VAL A 302 1.94 8.19 -19.04
C VAL A 302 3.28 7.77 -19.67
N ARG A 303 3.26 7.06 -20.80
CA ARG A 303 4.49 6.72 -21.55
C ARG A 303 5.05 7.86 -22.36
N GLN A 304 4.32 8.97 -22.50
CA GLN A 304 4.87 10.14 -23.19
C GLN A 304 5.86 10.83 -22.25
N GLU A 305 7.08 11.05 -22.72
CA GLU A 305 8.15 11.75 -21.97
C GLU A 305 7.74 13.15 -21.51
N SER A 306 6.72 13.73 -22.14
CA SER A 306 6.16 15.02 -21.80
C SER A 306 5.15 14.97 -20.62
N PHE A 307 4.71 13.78 -20.17
CA PHE A 307 3.68 13.69 -19.13
C PHE A 307 4.12 14.32 -17.81
N ASP A 308 5.38 14.20 -17.46
CA ASP A 308 5.95 14.77 -16.23
C ASP A 308 6.02 16.31 -16.27
N ARG A 309 5.87 16.91 -17.47
CA ARG A 309 5.79 18.36 -17.66
C ARG A 309 4.36 18.91 -17.63
N TRP A 310 3.38 18.03 -17.53
CA TRP A 310 1.98 18.47 -17.49
C TRP A 310 1.64 19.12 -16.14
N PRO A 311 0.70 20.07 -16.11
CA PRO A 311 0.23 20.64 -14.86
C PRO A 311 -0.28 19.55 -13.92
N TRP A 312 0.10 19.64 -12.65
CA TRP A 312 -0.22 18.65 -11.61
C TRP A 312 -1.69 18.21 -11.58
N PRO A 313 -2.70 19.11 -11.72
CA PRO A 313 -4.10 18.69 -11.75
C PRO A 313 -4.41 17.71 -12.89
N ILE A 314 -3.75 17.86 -14.04
CA ILE A 314 -3.93 16.97 -15.19
C ILE A 314 -3.21 15.63 -14.96
N GLN A 315 -1.97 15.65 -14.47
CA GLN A 315 -1.27 14.44 -14.08
C GLN A 315 -2.09 13.64 -13.06
N ARG A 316 -2.65 14.32 -12.07
CA ARG A 316 -3.51 13.75 -11.06
C ARG A 316 -4.77 13.13 -11.65
N PHE A 317 -5.49 13.87 -12.51
CA PHE A 317 -6.68 13.35 -13.19
C PHE A 317 -6.37 12.06 -13.95
N VAL A 318 -5.32 12.07 -14.75
CA VAL A 318 -4.88 10.88 -15.51
C VAL A 318 -4.56 9.72 -14.59
N ARG A 319 -3.82 9.95 -13.50
CA ARG A 319 -3.43 8.89 -12.54
C ARG A 319 -4.61 8.37 -11.73
N CYS A 320 -5.47 9.25 -11.22
CA CYS A 320 -6.58 8.84 -10.35
C CYS A 320 -7.78 8.29 -11.11
N GLN A 321 -8.01 8.74 -12.34
CA GLN A 321 -9.19 8.37 -13.12
C GLN A 321 -8.91 7.35 -14.22
N LEU A 322 -7.66 7.23 -14.66
CA LEU A 322 -7.32 6.44 -15.84
C LEU A 322 -6.32 5.30 -15.54
N ILE A 323 -5.62 5.29 -14.41
CA ILE A 323 -4.72 4.23 -13.94
C ILE A 323 -5.31 3.48 -12.77
#